data_6a13ae832a936578d8fdb81cc9a31180
#
_entry.id   6a13ae832a936578d8fdb81cc9a31180
#
_cell.length_a   1.000
_cell.length_b   1.000
_cell.length_c   1.000
_cell.angle_alpha   90.00
_cell.angle_beta   90.00
_cell.angle_gamma   90.00
#
_symmetry.space_group_name_H-M   'P 1'
#
loop_
_entity.id
_entity.type
_entity.pdbx_description
1 polymer ?
#
loop_
_entity_poly.entity_id
_entity_poly.type
_entity_poly.pdbx_seq_one_letter_code
_entity_poly.pdbx_strand_id
1 'polypeptide(L)'
;VKYVILTHGGVTAPQTGPESCARAADDALGALDAGGEALAAAIAATARLEDDPRFNAGTGSNLRLDGRTIEMDAAVMASDGRFGAVACVERVKNPVLVAAKVLETPHLLLAGAGATAFARRLGFAEHDPVTEEARERHARALAALRGDGGDGEHTDDAARFHALTARRFWNFDAEPIECDTVGAVVRDAHGRFAAAASTGGSTYALRGRVGDVPLMGAGIYAGPHGAVAATGIGEEIARRLLARTVYDWLADGVAPARAAQRGVAMFPDVIAIGVLVVGRSGQAIASNRNMPSAQLVG
;
A
#
# COMPACT_ATOMS: atom_id res chain seq x y z
N VAL A 1 6.71 -20.19 -16.94
CA VAL A 1 7.05 -19.35 -15.78
C VAL A 1 6.47 -20.02 -14.55
N LYS A 2 7.34 -20.45 -13.62
CA LYS A 2 6.90 -21.12 -12.38
C LYS A 2 6.30 -20.15 -11.38
N TYR A 3 6.81 -18.93 -11.33
CA TYR A 3 6.28 -17.89 -10.45
C TYR A 3 6.54 -16.49 -11.00
N VAL A 4 5.77 -15.51 -10.55
CA VAL A 4 6.02 -14.09 -10.72
C VAL A 4 5.78 -13.41 -9.38
N ILE A 5 6.73 -12.62 -8.93
CA ILE A 5 6.66 -11.82 -7.70
C ILE A 5 7.01 -10.39 -8.07
N LEU A 6 6.14 -9.45 -7.75
CA LEU A 6 6.41 -8.02 -7.87
C LEU A 6 6.21 -7.38 -6.49
N THR A 7 7.10 -6.47 -6.12
CA THR A 7 7.03 -5.70 -4.86
C THR A 7 7.24 -4.22 -5.11
N HIS A 8 6.68 -3.36 -4.28
CA HIS A 8 6.93 -1.91 -4.31
C HIS A 8 7.03 -1.32 -2.90
N GLY A 9 7.78 -0.26 -2.77
CA GLY A 9 7.96 0.52 -1.54
C GLY A 9 7.15 1.82 -1.50
N GLY A 10 6.34 2.11 -2.53
CA GLY A 10 5.56 3.34 -2.62
C GLY A 10 6.01 4.29 -3.74
N VAL A 11 5.08 5.09 -4.27
CA VAL A 11 5.30 5.91 -5.46
C VAL A 11 6.16 7.16 -5.20
N THR A 12 6.34 7.54 -3.94
CA THR A 12 7.19 8.69 -3.53
C THR A 12 8.27 8.27 -2.52
N ALA A 13 8.46 6.96 -2.32
CA ALA A 13 9.40 6.41 -1.37
C ALA A 13 10.88 6.73 -1.71
N PRO A 14 11.78 6.70 -0.70
CA PRO A 14 13.19 7.01 -0.89
C PRO A 14 13.86 6.15 -1.97
N GLN A 15 14.82 6.73 -2.71
CA GLN A 15 15.55 6.04 -3.77
C GLN A 15 16.37 4.82 -3.29
N THR A 16 16.62 4.68 -2.00
CA THR A 16 17.29 3.52 -1.38
C THR A 16 16.38 2.30 -1.22
N GLY A 17 15.11 2.40 -1.63
CA GLY A 17 14.09 1.35 -1.51
C GLY A 17 14.22 0.11 -2.39
N PRO A 18 14.86 0.13 -3.60
CA PRO A 18 14.90 -1.04 -4.48
C PRO A 18 15.50 -2.29 -3.84
N GLU A 19 16.55 -2.14 -3.03
CA GLU A 19 17.17 -3.27 -2.31
C GLU A 19 16.20 -3.93 -1.30
N SER A 20 15.36 -3.12 -0.64
CA SER A 20 14.36 -3.65 0.29
C SER A 20 13.23 -4.34 -0.44
N CYS A 21 12.81 -3.79 -1.59
CA CYS A 21 11.86 -4.46 -2.45
C CYS A 21 12.41 -5.80 -2.98
N ALA A 22 13.70 -5.87 -3.32
CA ALA A 22 14.34 -7.11 -3.72
C ALA A 22 14.35 -8.15 -2.58
N ARG A 23 14.77 -7.75 -1.36
CA ARG A 23 14.71 -8.65 -0.19
C ARG A 23 13.29 -9.12 0.13
N ALA A 24 12.29 -8.26 -0.05
CA ALA A 24 10.91 -8.66 0.12
C ALA A 24 10.45 -9.68 -0.94
N ALA A 25 10.93 -9.55 -2.17
CA ALA A 25 10.69 -10.52 -3.22
C ALA A 25 11.39 -11.86 -2.94
N ASP A 26 12.60 -11.84 -2.34
CA ASP A 26 13.31 -13.05 -1.89
C ASP A 26 12.55 -13.76 -0.76
N ASP A 27 12.00 -13.02 0.21
CA ASP A 27 11.18 -13.60 1.28
C ASP A 27 9.88 -14.25 0.71
N ALA A 28 9.26 -13.61 -0.30
CA ALA A 28 8.14 -14.21 -1.02
C ALA A 28 8.53 -15.51 -1.74
N LEU A 29 9.69 -15.53 -2.40
CA LEU A 29 10.21 -16.74 -3.05
C LEU A 29 10.46 -17.84 -2.01
N GLY A 30 11.08 -17.50 -0.87
CA GLY A 30 11.27 -18.45 0.23
C GLY A 30 9.96 -19.06 0.73
N ALA A 31 8.89 -18.27 0.80
CA ALA A 31 7.57 -18.79 1.16
C ALA A 31 7.00 -19.76 0.11
N LEU A 32 7.20 -19.49 -1.20
CA LEU A 32 6.81 -20.42 -2.27
C LEU A 32 7.65 -21.70 -2.25
N ASP A 33 8.96 -21.60 -2.05
CA ASP A 33 9.88 -22.76 -1.98
C ASP A 33 9.58 -23.65 -0.77
N ALA A 34 9.08 -23.08 0.32
CA ALA A 34 8.57 -23.83 1.47
C ALA A 34 7.21 -24.50 1.24
N GLY A 35 6.66 -24.42 0.01
CA GLY A 35 5.37 -25.02 -0.36
C GLY A 35 4.16 -24.13 -0.10
N GLY A 36 4.37 -22.84 0.23
CA GLY A 36 3.29 -21.86 0.41
C GLY A 36 2.60 -21.51 -0.91
N GLU A 37 1.39 -20.97 -0.78
CA GLU A 37 0.61 -20.44 -1.91
C GLU A 37 0.98 -18.98 -2.21
N ALA A 38 0.53 -18.46 -3.36
CA ALA A 38 0.72 -17.05 -3.75
C ALA A 38 0.35 -16.06 -2.63
N LEU A 39 -0.71 -16.35 -1.85
CA LEU A 39 -1.14 -15.52 -0.73
C LEU A 39 -0.08 -15.48 0.39
N ALA A 40 0.49 -16.61 0.78
CA ALA A 40 1.54 -16.66 1.80
C ALA A 40 2.78 -15.87 1.36
N ALA A 41 3.13 -15.97 0.09
CA ALA A 41 4.25 -15.22 -0.50
C ALA A 41 3.98 -13.69 -0.51
N ALA A 42 2.80 -13.26 -0.92
CA ALA A 42 2.43 -11.83 -0.90
C ALA A 42 2.45 -11.26 0.53
N ILE A 43 1.97 -12.03 1.52
CA ILE A 43 2.00 -11.65 2.93
C ILE A 43 3.46 -11.54 3.42
N ALA A 44 4.31 -12.53 3.12
CA ALA A 44 5.72 -12.53 3.55
C ALA A 44 6.46 -11.31 2.99
N ALA A 45 6.30 -11.00 1.70
CA ALA A 45 6.90 -9.82 1.09
C ALA A 45 6.43 -8.53 1.76
N THR A 46 5.11 -8.39 2.00
CA THR A 46 4.57 -7.16 2.59
C THR A 46 5.00 -7.00 4.05
N ALA A 47 5.04 -8.09 4.84
CA ALA A 47 5.55 -8.07 6.20
C ALA A 47 7.04 -7.67 6.26
N ARG A 48 7.84 -8.11 5.28
CA ARG A 48 9.24 -7.68 5.16
C ARG A 48 9.37 -6.17 4.90
N LEU A 49 8.49 -5.61 4.08
CA LEU A 49 8.46 -4.17 3.81
C LEU A 49 7.97 -3.37 5.02
N GLU A 50 7.03 -3.89 5.82
CA GLU A 50 6.59 -3.29 7.09
C GLU A 50 7.69 -3.26 8.16
N ASP A 51 8.67 -4.17 8.09
CA ASP A 51 9.82 -4.20 8.99
C ASP A 51 10.90 -3.18 8.64
N ASP A 52 10.84 -2.56 7.46
CA ASP A 52 11.81 -1.57 7.01
C ASP A 52 11.34 -0.15 7.36
N PRO A 53 11.97 0.54 8.32
CA PRO A 53 11.53 1.84 8.81
C PRO A 53 11.59 2.97 7.77
N ARG A 54 12.19 2.73 6.62
CA ARG A 54 12.25 3.70 5.51
C ARG A 54 10.93 3.86 4.80
N PHE A 55 10.03 2.86 4.91
CA PHE A 55 8.72 2.90 4.27
C PHE A 55 7.62 3.37 5.24
N ASN A 56 6.57 3.91 4.67
CA ASN A 56 5.38 4.31 5.41
C ASN A 56 4.40 3.13 5.56
N ALA A 57 4.85 2.08 6.25
CA ALA A 57 4.05 0.91 6.59
C ALA A 57 4.68 0.19 7.79
N GLY A 58 3.87 -0.37 8.70
CA GLY A 58 4.39 -0.99 9.91
C GLY A 58 5.29 -0.04 10.70
N THR A 59 6.53 -0.45 10.97
CA THR A 59 7.55 0.42 11.58
C THR A 59 7.94 1.53 10.58
N GLY A 60 7.86 2.79 11.01
CA GLY A 60 8.12 3.95 10.16
C GLY A 60 6.87 4.58 9.57
N SER A 61 5.68 4.07 9.89
CA SER A 61 4.40 4.67 9.50
C SER A 61 4.27 6.13 9.94
N ASN A 62 3.53 6.91 9.16
CA ASN A 62 3.31 8.33 9.41
C ASN A 62 2.48 8.57 10.68
N LEU A 63 2.89 9.57 11.46
CA LEU A 63 2.09 10.11 12.55
C LEU A 63 0.86 10.83 12.01
N ARG A 64 -0.27 10.67 12.69
CA ARG A 64 -1.47 11.48 12.45
C ARG A 64 -1.22 12.93 12.86
N LEU A 65 -2.12 13.85 12.48
CA LEU A 65 -1.98 15.27 12.80
C LEU A 65 -1.80 15.57 14.30
N ASP A 66 -2.26 14.69 15.17
CA ASP A 66 -2.08 14.82 16.63
C ASP A 66 -0.62 14.66 17.09
N GLY A 67 0.28 14.21 16.21
CA GLY A 67 1.70 13.98 16.50
C GLY A 67 1.98 12.85 17.49
N ARG A 68 1.01 11.99 17.78
CA ARG A 68 1.08 10.92 18.79
C ARG A 68 0.63 9.57 18.29
N THR A 69 -0.39 9.57 17.43
CA THR A 69 -1.06 8.36 16.98
C THR A 69 -0.51 7.92 15.63
N ILE A 70 -0.25 6.62 15.50
CA ILE A 70 -0.08 5.94 14.22
C ILE A 70 -1.22 4.95 14.07
N GLU A 71 -2.03 5.14 13.04
CA GLU A 71 -3.08 4.22 12.60
C GLU A 71 -2.68 3.65 11.26
N MET A 72 -2.69 2.33 11.13
CA MET A 72 -2.22 1.62 9.95
C MET A 72 -3.36 0.85 9.29
N ASP A 73 -3.28 0.72 7.97
CA ASP A 73 -4.21 -0.05 7.17
C ASP A 73 -3.45 -1.17 6.46
N ALA A 74 -4.03 -2.37 6.36
CA ALA A 74 -3.47 -3.46 5.57
C ALA A 74 -4.58 -4.34 4.99
N ALA A 75 -4.29 -4.95 3.84
CA ALA A 75 -5.19 -5.90 3.22
C ALA A 75 -4.44 -7.00 2.48
N VAL A 76 -5.08 -8.16 2.38
CA VAL A 76 -4.63 -9.33 1.64
C VAL A 76 -5.78 -9.89 0.81
N MET A 77 -5.50 -10.38 -0.39
CA MET A 77 -6.51 -11.01 -1.25
C MET A 77 -5.91 -12.15 -2.07
N ALA A 78 -6.63 -13.26 -2.12
CA ALA A 78 -6.29 -14.39 -2.98
C ALA A 78 -7.26 -14.50 -4.16
N SER A 79 -6.81 -15.17 -5.24
CA SER A 79 -7.60 -15.31 -6.48
C SER A 79 -8.84 -16.20 -6.36
N ASP A 80 -9.00 -16.89 -5.25
CA ASP A 80 -10.21 -17.66 -4.91
C ASP A 80 -11.31 -16.84 -4.22
N GLY A 81 -11.08 -15.53 -4.05
CA GLY A 81 -12.03 -14.59 -3.46
C GLY A 81 -11.83 -14.34 -1.95
N ARG A 82 -10.92 -15.05 -1.28
CA ARG A 82 -10.58 -14.75 0.12
C ARG A 82 -9.99 -13.35 0.21
N PHE A 83 -10.58 -12.52 1.08
CA PHE A 83 -10.13 -11.16 1.36
C PHE A 83 -10.15 -10.91 2.86
N GLY A 84 -9.09 -10.32 3.39
CA GLY A 84 -9.00 -9.90 4.78
C GLY A 84 -8.29 -8.55 4.89
N ALA A 85 -8.85 -7.64 5.70
CA ALA A 85 -8.29 -6.32 5.88
C ALA A 85 -8.41 -5.82 7.32
N VAL A 86 -7.52 -4.90 7.68
CA VAL A 86 -7.62 -4.07 8.87
C VAL A 86 -7.45 -2.61 8.49
N ALA A 87 -8.20 -1.74 9.18
CA ALA A 87 -8.11 -0.30 9.03
C ALA A 87 -7.90 0.37 10.38
N CYS A 88 -7.11 1.44 10.43
CA CYS A 88 -6.84 2.19 11.66
C CYS A 88 -6.41 1.28 12.83
N VAL A 89 -5.62 0.24 12.55
CA VAL A 89 -5.06 -0.61 13.60
C VAL A 89 -3.86 0.10 14.23
N GLU A 90 -3.79 0.05 15.55
CA GLU A 90 -2.75 0.73 16.32
C GLU A 90 -1.79 -0.25 17.00
N ARG A 91 -0.51 0.15 17.14
CA ARG A 91 0.48 -0.50 17.99
C ARG A 91 0.70 -1.99 17.68
N VAL A 92 0.70 -2.35 16.40
CA VAL A 92 1.11 -3.67 15.90
C VAL A 92 2.35 -3.51 15.02
N LYS A 93 3.23 -4.52 15.00
CA LYS A 93 4.44 -4.46 14.17
C LYS A 93 4.09 -4.65 12.69
N ASN A 94 3.30 -5.70 12.40
CA ASN A 94 2.97 -6.10 11.04
C ASN A 94 1.43 -6.13 10.84
N PRO A 95 0.82 -5.01 10.44
CA PRO A 95 -0.61 -4.95 10.14
C PRO A 95 -1.08 -5.99 9.12
N VAL A 96 -0.25 -6.32 8.11
CA VAL A 96 -0.59 -7.33 7.09
C VAL A 96 -0.81 -8.71 7.69
N LEU A 97 -0.09 -9.08 8.77
CA LEU A 97 -0.30 -10.34 9.47
C LEU A 97 -1.64 -10.35 10.23
N VAL A 98 -2.06 -9.21 10.76
CA VAL A 98 -3.39 -9.07 11.37
C VAL A 98 -4.48 -9.15 10.31
N ALA A 99 -4.30 -8.49 9.16
CA ALA A 99 -5.22 -8.59 8.01
C ALA A 99 -5.36 -10.04 7.52
N ALA A 100 -4.26 -10.80 7.48
CA ALA A 100 -4.29 -12.22 7.14
C ALA A 100 -5.14 -13.04 8.13
N LYS A 101 -5.14 -12.69 9.42
CA LYS A 101 -5.97 -13.36 10.44
C LYS A 101 -7.46 -13.06 10.31
N VAL A 102 -7.84 -11.97 9.67
CA VAL A 102 -9.25 -11.68 9.37
C VAL A 102 -9.84 -12.74 8.44
N LEU A 103 -9.04 -13.37 7.56
CA LEU A 103 -9.46 -14.49 6.70
C LEU A 103 -10.01 -15.70 7.48
N GLU A 104 -9.65 -15.86 8.76
CA GLU A 104 -10.11 -16.93 9.64
C GLU A 104 -11.45 -16.59 10.31
N THR A 105 -12.04 -15.46 9.96
CA THR A 105 -13.31 -14.95 10.49
C THR A 105 -14.34 -14.82 9.37
N PRO A 106 -15.66 -14.66 9.69
CA PRO A 106 -16.67 -14.37 8.69
C PRO A 106 -16.63 -12.90 8.19
N HIS A 107 -15.70 -12.09 8.68
CA HIS A 107 -15.60 -10.67 8.34
C HIS A 107 -14.59 -10.44 7.21
N LEU A 108 -14.78 -9.37 6.45
CA LEU A 108 -13.85 -8.93 5.43
C LEU A 108 -12.88 -7.88 5.96
N LEU A 109 -13.35 -7.04 6.90
CA LEU A 109 -12.61 -5.88 7.39
C LEU A 109 -12.93 -5.64 8.86
N LEU A 110 -11.89 -5.46 9.66
CA LEU A 110 -11.99 -4.96 11.04
C LEU A 110 -11.32 -3.58 11.13
N ALA A 111 -11.83 -2.67 11.97
CA ALA A 111 -11.32 -1.31 12.04
C ALA A 111 -11.11 -0.80 13.48
N GLY A 112 -10.16 0.14 13.64
CA GLY A 112 -9.91 0.92 14.85
C GLY A 112 -9.63 0.07 16.07
N ALA A 113 -10.20 0.47 17.20
CA ALA A 113 -9.99 -0.23 18.49
C ALA A 113 -10.41 -1.71 18.43
N GLY A 114 -11.41 -2.06 17.62
CA GLY A 114 -11.83 -3.45 17.39
C GLY A 114 -10.75 -4.28 16.69
N ALA A 115 -10.12 -3.75 15.67
CA ALA A 115 -9.00 -4.40 14.98
C ALA A 115 -7.78 -4.57 15.90
N THR A 116 -7.48 -3.55 16.71
CA THR A 116 -6.38 -3.59 17.68
C THR A 116 -6.66 -4.64 18.77
N ALA A 117 -7.89 -4.69 19.30
CA ALA A 117 -8.28 -5.69 20.29
C ALA A 117 -8.23 -7.12 19.71
N PHE A 118 -8.65 -7.30 18.46
CA PHE A 118 -8.54 -8.57 17.74
C PHE A 118 -7.07 -9.03 17.64
N ALA A 119 -6.15 -8.13 17.25
CA ALA A 119 -4.72 -8.42 17.20
C ALA A 119 -4.19 -8.88 18.58
N ARG A 120 -4.52 -8.17 19.64
CA ARG A 120 -4.10 -8.55 21.02
C ARG A 120 -4.65 -9.91 21.43
N ARG A 121 -5.91 -10.20 21.13
CA ARG A 121 -6.53 -11.50 21.44
C ARG A 121 -5.85 -12.67 20.73
N LEU A 122 -5.26 -12.43 19.56
CA LEU A 122 -4.48 -13.42 18.81
C LEU A 122 -3.01 -13.49 19.23
N GLY A 123 -2.59 -12.73 20.25
CA GLY A 123 -1.22 -12.76 20.78
C GLY A 123 -0.22 -11.86 20.06
N PHE A 124 -0.67 -10.98 19.14
CA PHE A 124 0.23 -9.96 18.59
C PHE A 124 0.70 -9.02 19.70
N ALA A 125 2.00 -8.96 19.89
CA ALA A 125 2.60 -8.10 20.91
C ALA A 125 2.34 -6.62 20.62
N GLU A 126 2.32 -5.81 21.67
CA GLU A 126 2.31 -4.37 21.53
C GLU A 126 3.64 -3.90 20.96
N HIS A 127 3.60 -3.03 19.95
CA HIS A 127 4.75 -2.46 19.28
C HIS A 127 4.54 -0.98 19.05
N ASP A 128 5.56 -0.17 19.30
CA ASP A 128 5.55 1.24 18.95
C ASP A 128 6.17 1.41 17.55
N PRO A 129 5.39 1.74 16.51
CA PRO A 129 5.89 1.89 15.16
C PRO A 129 6.59 3.23 14.89
N VAL A 130 6.62 4.13 15.88
CA VAL A 130 7.18 5.48 15.73
C VAL A 130 8.70 5.41 15.56
N THR A 131 9.22 6.06 14.52
CA THR A 131 10.65 6.27 14.31
C THR A 131 11.00 7.76 14.41
N GLU A 132 12.29 8.09 14.52
CA GLU A 132 12.74 9.49 14.52
C GLU A 132 12.42 10.15 13.17
N GLU A 133 12.60 9.43 12.07
CA GLU A 133 12.26 9.92 10.72
C GLU A 133 10.76 10.23 10.59
N ALA A 134 9.88 9.43 11.21
CA ALA A 134 8.44 9.71 11.24
C ALA A 134 8.14 10.98 12.04
N ARG A 135 8.86 11.23 13.14
CA ARG A 135 8.75 12.48 13.93
C ARG A 135 9.20 13.70 13.11
N GLU A 136 10.33 13.58 12.42
CA GLU A 136 10.85 14.64 11.56
C GLU A 136 9.91 14.95 10.40
N ARG A 137 9.35 13.92 9.71
CA ARG A 137 8.31 14.12 8.67
C ARG A 137 7.12 14.88 9.23
N HIS A 138 6.62 14.47 10.40
CA HIS A 138 5.50 15.14 11.05
C HIS A 138 5.84 16.60 11.43
N ALA A 139 7.04 16.86 11.96
CA ALA A 139 7.48 18.22 12.31
C ALA A 139 7.57 19.13 11.07
N ARG A 140 8.13 18.63 9.95
CA ARG A 140 8.15 19.36 8.67
C ARG A 140 6.73 19.66 8.17
N ALA A 141 5.85 18.66 8.25
CA ALA A 141 4.46 18.83 7.86
C ALA A 141 3.75 19.91 8.69
N LEU A 142 3.92 19.92 10.00
CA LEU A 142 3.34 20.96 10.86
C LEU A 142 3.92 22.35 10.59
N ALA A 143 5.22 22.45 10.31
CA ALA A 143 5.85 23.73 9.94
C ALA A 143 5.26 24.29 8.64
N ALA A 144 5.07 23.43 7.64
CA ALA A 144 4.42 23.80 6.38
C ALA A 144 2.97 24.28 6.61
N LEU A 145 2.20 23.59 7.48
CA LEU A 145 0.84 24.00 7.86
C LEU A 145 0.77 25.38 8.50
N ARG A 146 1.80 25.77 9.28
CA ARG A 146 1.85 27.04 9.97
C ARG A 146 2.37 28.19 9.11
N GLY A 147 2.81 27.90 7.89
CA GLY A 147 3.49 28.89 7.04
C GLY A 147 4.92 29.21 7.49
N ASP A 148 5.46 28.46 8.47
CA ASP A 148 6.81 28.62 8.99
C ASP A 148 7.88 27.92 8.13
N GLY A 149 7.47 27.23 7.09
CA GLY A 149 8.35 26.57 6.12
C GLY A 149 8.97 27.65 5.23
N GLY A 150 10.25 27.98 5.50
CA GLY A 150 11.06 28.68 4.51
C GLY A 150 11.05 27.92 3.20
N ASP A 151 11.39 28.56 2.07
CA ASP A 151 11.42 28.12 0.68
C ASP A 151 11.96 26.66 0.44
N GLY A 152 11.38 25.68 1.14
CA GLY A 152 11.51 24.28 0.81
C GLY A 152 10.74 24.06 -0.50
N GLU A 153 11.41 23.49 -1.49
CA GLU A 153 10.82 23.05 -2.75
C GLU A 153 9.47 22.34 -2.49
N HIS A 154 8.40 23.12 -2.46
CA HIS A 154 7.08 22.59 -2.69
C HIS A 154 7.15 22.03 -4.11
N THR A 155 7.15 20.72 -4.24
CA THR A 155 7.03 20.15 -5.57
C THR A 155 5.76 20.75 -6.19
N ASP A 156 5.88 21.27 -7.39
CA ASP A 156 4.78 21.88 -8.17
C ASP A 156 3.51 21.00 -8.21
N ASP A 157 3.69 19.70 -7.98
CA ASP A 157 2.68 18.65 -7.93
C ASP A 157 1.73 18.76 -6.73
N ALA A 158 2.24 19.13 -5.58
CA ALA A 158 1.43 19.27 -4.38
C ALA A 158 0.49 20.49 -4.51
N ALA A 159 0.99 21.64 -5.00
CA ALA A 159 0.18 22.85 -5.26
C ALA A 159 -0.93 22.58 -6.28
N ARG A 160 -0.66 21.78 -7.29
CA ARG A 160 -1.64 21.36 -8.29
C ARG A 160 -2.68 20.39 -7.71
N PHE A 161 -2.29 19.48 -6.82
CA PHE A 161 -3.23 18.59 -6.13
C PHE A 161 -4.26 19.39 -5.31
N HIS A 162 -3.83 20.41 -4.59
CA HIS A 162 -4.72 21.33 -3.88
C HIS A 162 -5.73 22.05 -4.78
N ALA A 163 -5.31 22.42 -5.97
CA ALA A 163 -6.21 23.05 -6.94
C ALA A 163 -7.30 22.08 -7.43
N LEU A 164 -7.02 20.77 -7.42
CA LEU A 164 -7.94 19.71 -7.86
C LEU A 164 -8.84 19.18 -6.74
N THR A 165 -8.40 19.25 -5.48
CA THR A 165 -9.19 18.81 -4.33
C THR A 165 -10.04 19.97 -3.79
N ALA A 166 -11.28 19.69 -3.40
CA ALA A 166 -12.20 20.70 -2.91
C ALA A 166 -11.72 21.28 -1.56
N ARG A 167 -10.89 22.31 -1.60
CA ARG A 167 -10.37 23.06 -0.43
C ARG A 167 -11.43 23.39 0.62
N ARG A 168 -12.67 23.58 0.21
CA ARG A 168 -13.80 23.95 1.10
C ARG A 168 -14.10 22.91 2.18
N PHE A 169 -13.60 21.68 2.05
CA PHE A 169 -13.78 20.61 3.05
C PHE A 169 -12.53 20.34 3.88
N TRP A 170 -11.40 20.96 3.50
CA TRP A 170 -10.14 20.83 4.19
C TRP A 170 -9.80 22.17 4.79
N ASN A 171 -9.88 22.29 6.10
CA ASN A 171 -9.65 23.55 6.82
C ASN A 171 -8.16 23.80 7.17
N PHE A 172 -7.26 23.10 6.53
CA PHE A 172 -5.82 23.29 6.65
C PHE A 172 -5.27 23.76 5.29
N ASP A 173 -4.43 24.80 5.32
CA ASP A 173 -3.66 25.24 4.15
C ASP A 173 -2.40 24.40 3.98
N ALA A 174 -2.56 23.07 3.93
CA ALA A 174 -1.45 22.18 3.75
C ALA A 174 -1.79 21.01 2.85
N GLU A 175 -0.77 20.56 2.19
CA GLU A 175 -0.83 19.51 1.19
C GLU A 175 -0.48 18.16 1.80
N PRO A 176 -1.19 17.07 1.47
CA PRO A 176 -0.76 15.74 1.85
C PRO A 176 0.59 15.47 1.18
N ILE A 177 1.66 15.56 1.94
CA ILE A 177 3.00 15.19 1.51
C ILE A 177 3.19 13.72 1.88
N GLU A 178 3.70 12.92 0.95
CA GLU A 178 4.06 11.51 1.14
C GLU A 178 2.89 10.58 1.50
N CYS A 179 2.37 9.91 0.49
CA CYS A 179 1.40 8.83 0.59
C CYS A 179 2.04 7.53 0.09
N ASP A 180 3.03 7.01 0.83
CA ASP A 180 3.68 5.77 0.44
C ASP A 180 2.93 4.56 1.01
N THR A 181 2.70 3.60 0.16
CA THR A 181 2.09 2.32 0.47
C THR A 181 3.06 1.24 0.03
N VAL A 182 3.29 0.21 0.84
CA VAL A 182 4.04 -0.97 0.41
C VAL A 182 3.11 -2.06 -0.06
N GLY A 183 3.57 -2.89 -1.01
CA GLY A 183 2.73 -3.98 -1.47
C GLY A 183 3.45 -4.99 -2.33
N ALA A 184 2.77 -6.13 -2.53
CA ALA A 184 3.23 -7.21 -3.37
C ALA A 184 2.07 -7.85 -4.17
N VAL A 185 2.36 -8.28 -5.39
CA VAL A 185 1.49 -9.16 -6.16
C VAL A 185 2.28 -10.39 -6.58
N VAL A 186 1.64 -11.55 -6.47
CA VAL A 186 2.28 -12.85 -6.71
C VAL A 186 1.41 -13.73 -7.60
N ARG A 187 2.07 -14.46 -8.54
CA ARG A 187 1.54 -15.64 -9.21
C ARG A 187 2.41 -16.83 -8.83
N ASP A 188 1.82 -17.90 -8.36
CA ASP A 188 2.55 -19.14 -8.05
C ASP A 188 2.60 -20.13 -9.23
N ALA A 189 3.31 -21.25 -9.02
CA ALA A 189 3.49 -22.31 -10.01
C ALA A 189 2.17 -22.99 -10.45
N HIS A 190 1.12 -22.87 -9.64
CA HIS A 190 -0.22 -23.40 -9.95
C HIS A 190 -1.11 -22.38 -10.67
N GLY A 191 -0.58 -21.17 -10.97
CA GLY A 191 -1.31 -20.09 -11.61
C GLY A 191 -2.30 -19.37 -10.70
N ARG A 192 -2.18 -19.55 -9.37
CA ARG A 192 -2.97 -18.78 -8.39
C ARG A 192 -2.34 -17.40 -8.22
N PHE A 193 -3.18 -16.41 -8.01
CA PHE A 193 -2.76 -15.02 -7.82
C PHE A 193 -3.08 -14.53 -6.42
N ALA A 194 -2.28 -13.61 -5.92
CA ALA A 194 -2.55 -12.91 -4.67
C ALA A 194 -1.99 -11.49 -4.70
N ALA A 195 -2.58 -10.64 -3.89
CA ALA A 195 -2.11 -9.29 -3.60
C ALA A 195 -2.11 -9.03 -2.09
N ALA A 196 -1.16 -8.24 -1.62
CA ALA A 196 -1.12 -7.71 -0.26
C ALA A 196 -0.59 -6.28 -0.29
N ALA A 197 -1.10 -5.43 0.60
CA ALA A 197 -0.62 -4.07 0.77
C ALA A 197 -0.75 -3.61 2.22
N SER A 198 0.08 -2.63 2.61
CA SER A 198 0.10 -2.02 3.94
C SER A 198 0.54 -0.55 3.87
N THR A 199 -0.03 0.27 4.75
CA THR A 199 0.26 1.71 4.79
C THR A 199 0.05 2.32 6.17
N GLY A 200 0.83 3.35 6.50
CA GLY A 200 0.59 4.27 7.62
C GLY A 200 -0.30 5.47 7.26
N GLY A 201 -0.80 5.52 6.02
CA GLY A 201 -1.62 6.63 5.54
C GLY A 201 -0.81 7.88 5.18
N SER A 202 -1.49 9.00 4.93
CA SER A 202 -0.86 10.28 4.57
C SER A 202 -0.41 11.07 5.80
N THR A 203 0.58 11.94 5.61
CA THR A 203 1.19 12.76 6.67
C THR A 203 0.21 13.67 7.41
N TYR A 204 -0.82 14.18 6.72
CA TYR A 204 -1.84 15.07 7.32
C TYR A 204 -3.15 14.36 7.67
N ALA A 205 -3.12 13.04 7.77
CA ALA A 205 -4.33 12.29 8.05
C ALA A 205 -4.89 12.61 9.46
N LEU A 206 -6.18 12.88 9.51
CA LEU A 206 -6.93 12.89 10.77
C LEU A 206 -7.02 11.47 11.33
N ARG A 207 -7.21 11.35 12.65
CA ARG A 207 -7.54 10.06 13.26
C ARG A 207 -8.80 9.48 12.63
N GLY A 208 -8.75 8.17 12.35
CA GLY A 208 -9.85 7.47 11.70
C GLY A 208 -9.87 7.60 10.17
N ARG A 209 -8.90 8.31 9.54
CA ARG A 209 -8.79 8.35 8.08
C ARG A 209 -8.37 6.98 7.55
N VAL A 210 -9.11 6.46 6.62
CA VAL A 210 -8.85 5.22 5.90
C VAL A 210 -8.57 5.54 4.43
N GLY A 211 -7.46 5.02 3.90
CA GLY A 211 -7.10 5.14 2.49
C GLY A 211 -7.70 4.03 1.62
N ASP A 212 -7.05 3.79 0.50
CA ASP A 212 -7.44 2.79 -0.50
C ASP A 212 -7.11 1.35 -0.08
N VAL A 213 -6.05 1.15 0.72
CA VAL A 213 -5.48 -0.17 1.02
C VAL A 213 -6.50 -1.16 1.56
N PRO A 214 -7.32 -0.87 2.60
CA PRO A 214 -8.25 -1.85 3.15
C PRO A 214 -9.57 -1.94 2.38
N LEU A 215 -9.74 -1.14 1.33
CA LEU A 215 -10.94 -1.13 0.49
C LEU A 215 -10.77 -2.09 -0.69
N MET A 216 -11.50 -3.21 -0.65
CA MET A 216 -11.45 -4.22 -1.71
C MET A 216 -11.69 -3.60 -3.10
N GLY A 217 -10.74 -3.77 -4.01
CA GLY A 217 -10.82 -3.21 -5.37
C GLY A 217 -10.26 -1.81 -5.52
N ALA A 218 -9.97 -1.11 -4.42
CA ALA A 218 -9.27 0.18 -4.47
C ALA A 218 -7.74 -0.03 -4.48
N GLY A 219 -7.14 -0.34 -3.32
CA GLY A 219 -5.69 -0.52 -3.19
C GLY A 219 -5.19 -1.85 -3.73
N ILE A 220 -5.94 -2.93 -3.52
CA ILE A 220 -5.61 -4.27 -4.04
C ILE A 220 -6.80 -4.97 -4.66
N TYR A 221 -6.52 -5.85 -5.62
CA TYR A 221 -7.48 -6.84 -6.11
C TYR A 221 -6.78 -8.08 -6.66
N ALA A 222 -7.33 -9.25 -6.37
CA ALA A 222 -6.87 -10.51 -6.95
C ALA A 222 -8.08 -11.37 -7.37
N GLY A 223 -7.93 -12.06 -8.49
CA GLY A 223 -8.96 -12.97 -9.03
C GLY A 223 -8.34 -13.93 -10.05
N PRO A 224 -9.16 -14.77 -10.71
CA PRO A 224 -8.67 -15.82 -11.61
C PRO A 224 -7.85 -15.32 -12.81
N HIS A 225 -7.90 -14.02 -13.14
CA HIS A 225 -7.21 -13.45 -14.30
C HIS A 225 -5.91 -12.71 -13.94
N GLY A 226 -5.67 -12.44 -12.64
CA GLY A 226 -4.47 -11.75 -12.18
C GLY A 226 -4.61 -11.14 -10.80
N ALA A 227 -3.58 -10.37 -10.42
CA ALA A 227 -3.57 -9.55 -9.21
C ALA A 227 -2.99 -8.17 -9.48
N VAL A 228 -3.49 -7.19 -8.74
CA VAL A 228 -3.13 -5.77 -8.84
C VAL A 228 -2.91 -5.21 -7.44
N ALA A 229 -1.86 -4.40 -7.27
CA ALA A 229 -1.66 -3.54 -6.10
C ALA A 229 -1.36 -2.12 -6.56
N ALA A 230 -1.92 -1.15 -5.87
CA ALA A 230 -1.81 0.27 -6.18
C ALA A 230 -1.12 1.03 -5.05
N THR A 231 -0.47 2.13 -5.38
CA THR A 231 0.12 3.09 -4.45
C THR A 231 -0.05 4.50 -4.98
N GLY A 232 -0.25 5.48 -4.11
CA GLY A 232 -0.46 6.88 -4.47
C GLY A 232 -1.45 7.56 -3.55
N ILE A 233 -2.18 8.55 -4.08
CA ILE A 233 -3.18 9.29 -3.31
C ILE A 233 -4.41 8.41 -3.08
N GLY A 234 -4.56 7.92 -1.85
CA GLY A 234 -5.56 6.91 -1.48
C GLY A 234 -6.99 7.27 -1.84
N GLU A 235 -7.39 8.54 -1.62
CA GLU A 235 -8.73 9.04 -1.96
C GLU A 235 -9.00 8.96 -3.47
N GLU A 236 -8.00 9.28 -4.29
CA GLU A 236 -8.13 9.24 -5.75
C GLU A 236 -8.16 7.81 -6.29
N ILE A 237 -7.36 6.92 -5.69
CA ILE A 237 -7.37 5.48 -5.97
C ILE A 237 -8.74 4.89 -5.61
N ALA A 238 -9.26 5.22 -4.42
CA ALA A 238 -10.54 4.73 -3.92
C ALA A 238 -11.73 5.19 -4.78
N ARG A 239 -11.76 6.48 -5.19
CA ARG A 239 -12.82 7.00 -6.07
C ARG A 239 -12.92 6.26 -7.40
N ARG A 240 -11.82 5.71 -7.89
CA ARG A 240 -11.73 5.03 -9.19
C ARG A 240 -11.73 3.51 -9.09
N LEU A 241 -11.71 2.95 -7.87
CA LEU A 241 -11.55 1.52 -7.61
C LEU A 241 -10.40 0.96 -8.47
N LEU A 242 -9.23 1.60 -8.41
CA LEU A 242 -8.15 1.43 -9.40
C LEU A 242 -7.74 -0.03 -9.58
N ALA A 243 -7.51 -0.76 -8.48
CA ALA A 243 -7.05 -2.16 -8.58
C ALA A 243 -8.11 -3.04 -9.26
N ARG A 244 -9.39 -2.84 -8.99
CA ARG A 244 -10.49 -3.57 -9.63
C ARG A 244 -10.62 -3.18 -11.11
N THR A 245 -10.54 -1.91 -11.43
CA THR A 245 -10.63 -1.41 -12.81
C THR A 245 -9.50 -2.00 -13.69
N VAL A 246 -8.26 -2.02 -13.18
CA VAL A 246 -7.12 -2.63 -13.87
C VAL A 246 -7.31 -4.14 -14.01
N TYR A 247 -7.79 -4.80 -12.96
CA TYR A 247 -8.10 -6.23 -13.01
C TYR A 247 -9.20 -6.57 -14.04
N ASP A 248 -10.25 -5.76 -14.16
CA ASP A 248 -11.31 -6.00 -15.14
C ASP A 248 -10.75 -5.98 -16.56
N TRP A 249 -9.79 -5.10 -16.87
CA TRP A 249 -9.10 -5.13 -18.16
C TRP A 249 -8.27 -6.40 -18.37
N LEU A 250 -7.66 -6.98 -17.32
CA LEU A 250 -7.00 -8.29 -17.43
C LEU A 250 -8.03 -9.39 -17.73
N ALA A 251 -9.20 -9.34 -17.12
CA ALA A 251 -10.28 -10.29 -17.36
C ALA A 251 -10.81 -10.18 -18.80
N ASP A 252 -10.83 -8.97 -19.37
CA ASP A 252 -11.17 -8.69 -20.76
C ASP A 252 -10.03 -9.02 -21.76
N GLY A 253 -8.92 -9.61 -21.28
CA GLY A 253 -7.80 -10.04 -22.11
C GLY A 253 -6.78 -8.95 -22.46
N VAL A 254 -6.85 -7.77 -21.82
CA VAL A 254 -5.81 -6.74 -22.01
C VAL A 254 -4.50 -7.21 -21.38
N ALA A 255 -3.40 -7.08 -22.12
CA ALA A 255 -2.07 -7.44 -21.62
C ALA A 255 -1.69 -6.61 -20.37
N PRO A 256 -1.01 -7.23 -19.36
CA PRO A 256 -0.67 -6.58 -18.10
C PRO A 256 0.06 -5.24 -18.25
N ALA A 257 1.01 -5.14 -19.19
CA ALA A 257 1.74 -3.90 -19.46
C ALA A 257 0.81 -2.76 -19.91
N ARG A 258 -0.14 -3.07 -20.79
CA ARG A 258 -1.13 -2.09 -21.27
C ARG A 258 -2.14 -1.74 -20.16
N ALA A 259 -2.56 -2.72 -19.36
CA ALA A 259 -3.48 -2.49 -18.26
C ALA A 259 -2.84 -1.59 -17.18
N ALA A 260 -1.57 -1.84 -16.84
CA ALA A 260 -0.82 -1.01 -15.89
C ALA A 260 -0.67 0.45 -16.40
N GLN A 261 -0.25 0.64 -17.65
CA GLN A 261 -0.13 1.97 -18.27
C GLN A 261 -1.48 2.72 -18.30
N ARG A 262 -2.56 2.03 -18.67
CA ARG A 262 -3.91 2.62 -18.64
C ARG A 262 -4.34 2.99 -17.23
N GLY A 263 -4.00 2.18 -16.22
CA GLY A 263 -4.29 2.46 -14.83
C GLY A 263 -3.65 3.76 -14.36
N VAL A 264 -2.36 3.96 -14.66
CA VAL A 264 -1.67 5.22 -14.35
C VAL A 264 -2.27 6.39 -15.14
N ALA A 265 -2.59 6.20 -16.42
CA ALA A 265 -3.16 7.24 -17.28
C ALA A 265 -4.60 7.67 -16.91
N MET A 266 -5.26 6.99 -15.95
CA MET A 266 -6.55 7.44 -15.42
C MET A 266 -6.44 8.72 -14.59
N PHE A 267 -5.23 9.12 -14.21
CA PHE A 267 -4.96 10.23 -13.30
C PHE A 267 -4.23 11.36 -14.03
N PRO A 268 -4.53 12.60 -13.67
CA PRO A 268 -3.70 13.74 -14.10
C PRO A 268 -2.25 13.56 -13.64
N ASP A 269 -1.29 14.07 -14.39
CA ASP A 269 0.14 13.96 -14.08
C ASP A 269 0.53 14.45 -12.69
N VAL A 270 -0.25 15.38 -12.13
CA VAL A 270 -0.02 15.91 -10.78
C VAL A 270 -0.31 14.89 -9.67
N ILE A 271 -1.10 13.85 -9.94
CA ILE A 271 -1.42 12.79 -9.00
C ILE A 271 -0.36 11.70 -9.08
N ALA A 272 0.42 11.54 -8.02
CA ALA A 272 1.38 10.44 -7.94
C ALA A 272 0.66 9.09 -7.85
N ILE A 273 0.93 8.19 -8.80
CA ILE A 273 0.30 6.87 -8.91
C ILE A 273 1.32 5.84 -9.38
N GLY A 274 1.25 4.65 -8.76
CA GLY A 274 1.96 3.46 -9.19
C GLY A 274 1.07 2.23 -9.08
N VAL A 275 1.32 1.25 -9.94
CA VAL A 275 0.62 -0.03 -9.92
C VAL A 275 1.56 -1.19 -10.23
N LEU A 276 1.37 -2.30 -9.52
CA LEU A 276 1.89 -3.61 -9.85
C LEU A 276 0.76 -4.43 -10.45
N VAL A 277 1.04 -5.11 -11.54
CA VAL A 277 0.06 -5.94 -12.25
C VAL A 277 0.70 -7.27 -12.62
N VAL A 278 0.11 -8.38 -12.20
CA VAL A 278 0.44 -9.72 -12.66
C VAL A 278 -0.79 -10.36 -13.27
N GLY A 279 -0.67 -10.92 -14.45
CA GLY A 279 -1.75 -11.59 -15.15
C GLY A 279 -1.32 -12.95 -15.70
N ARG A 280 -2.22 -13.62 -16.43
CA ARG A 280 -1.93 -14.91 -17.07
C ARG A 280 -0.88 -14.80 -18.17
N SER A 281 -0.83 -13.68 -18.88
CA SER A 281 0.03 -13.43 -20.04
C SER A 281 1.30 -12.66 -19.73
N GLY A 282 1.58 -12.35 -18.46
CA GLY A 282 2.78 -11.61 -18.06
C GLY A 282 2.56 -10.71 -16.86
N GLN A 283 3.43 -9.76 -16.69
CA GLN A 283 3.43 -8.81 -15.57
C GLN A 283 3.89 -7.44 -16.00
N ALA A 284 3.62 -6.42 -15.17
CA ALA A 284 4.11 -5.07 -15.36
C ALA A 284 4.17 -4.28 -14.05
N ILE A 285 5.07 -3.33 -14.03
CA ILE A 285 5.15 -2.25 -13.04
C ILE A 285 5.01 -0.95 -13.82
N ALA A 286 4.11 -0.07 -13.40
CA ALA A 286 3.95 1.25 -14.02
C ALA A 286 3.76 2.32 -12.94
N SER A 287 4.36 3.47 -13.17
CA SER A 287 4.26 4.63 -12.27
C SER A 287 4.52 5.91 -13.05
N ASN A 288 3.93 7.02 -12.62
CA ASN A 288 4.24 8.35 -13.14
C ASN A 288 5.29 9.11 -12.30
N ARG A 289 5.79 8.50 -11.23
CA ARG A 289 6.89 9.00 -10.38
C ARG A 289 7.89 7.88 -10.11
N ASN A 290 8.98 8.23 -9.45
CA ASN A 290 9.91 7.22 -8.96
C ASN A 290 9.22 6.31 -7.94
N MET A 291 9.29 5.01 -8.17
CA MET A 291 8.70 3.98 -7.31
C MET A 291 9.72 2.84 -7.14
N PRO A 292 10.35 2.75 -5.95
CA PRO A 292 11.18 1.59 -5.64
C PRO A 292 10.38 0.31 -5.79
N SER A 293 10.91 -0.61 -6.56
CA SER A 293 10.22 -1.87 -6.85
C SER A 293 11.20 -2.97 -7.20
N ALA A 294 10.77 -4.22 -7.10
CA ALA A 294 11.52 -5.37 -7.55
C ALA A 294 10.62 -6.39 -8.26
N GLN A 295 11.25 -7.23 -9.08
CA GLN A 295 10.60 -8.29 -9.81
C GLN A 295 11.45 -9.55 -9.77
N LEU A 296 10.84 -10.67 -9.41
CA LEU A 296 11.38 -12.02 -9.61
C LEU A 296 10.46 -12.84 -10.51
N VAL A 297 11.05 -13.54 -11.47
CA VAL A 297 10.34 -14.41 -12.42
C VAL A 297 11.15 -15.69 -12.58
N GLY A 298 10.53 -16.85 -12.38
CA GLY A 298 11.17 -18.16 -12.49
C GLY A 298 10.33 -19.24 -13.15
#